data_158306a7a53733f23f9f29cac03af3b4
#
_entry.id   158306a7a53733f23f9f29cac03af3b4
#
_cell.length_a   1.000
_cell.length_b   1.000
_cell.length_c   1.000
_cell.angle_alpha   90.00
_cell.angle_beta   90.00
_cell.angle_gamma   90.00
#
_symmetry.space_group_name_H-M   'P 1'
#
loop_
_entity.id
_entity.type
_entity.pdbx_description
1 polymer ?
#
loop_
_entity_poly.entity_id
_entity_poly.type
_entity_poly.pdbx_seq_one_letter_code
_entity_poly.pdbx_strand_id
1 'polypeptide(L)'
;HLSLRRQRQMCIRDRFTALMFLALSVNVTYAALFRQSDLNNDSRNTRVRDAEFSQNRGDILVGSTAVARTVASDGQFHYQRTYAHGKKYAPITGYYSYYYGRTMLEQTQNPQLTGTSDAQWLSRLTGTLGGHKPQGGSLLTTVNASAQDAAWEGLRGKKGAVVALDYSTGAVLAMASNPSFDPNLLATHDLKASQQSWKRLLDDPDNPMANRASREIYPPGSTFKLVTAAAALQHGYTPDSQVSSPKAYTLPNTTNSLTNEINCGGDNVTLTHALEISCNTAFAKLGVGLSERTLADQASKFGFGSEPDSDISMATSKFPTQLNDAQLALSSIGQYDVAASPLQMAMVAAGIANDGVLMEPYLTRSVRAANLQTVWSHKDTPMSTPMTRKSAKQLQEMMVSVVNNGTGRNARISGVTVGGKTGTAQTSPDKPPYAWFVGWSDKPKVAVAVFVESSNTERSEIAGGRLGAPIARDVIEALR
;
A
#
# COMPACT_ATOMS: atom_id res chain seq x y z
N HIS A 1 71.70 33.78 -26.28
CA HIS A 1 71.31 33.30 -24.95
C HIS A 1 69.95 33.81 -24.48
N LEU A 2 69.51 34.98 -24.86
CA LEU A 2 68.23 35.59 -24.47
C LEU A 2 67.05 34.98 -25.23
N SER A 3 67.17 34.54 -26.49
CA SER A 3 66.15 33.92 -27.29
C SER A 3 65.82 32.51 -26.77
N LEU A 4 66.81 31.75 -26.40
CA LEU A 4 66.64 30.38 -25.82
C LEU A 4 65.96 30.40 -24.43
N ARG A 5 66.22 31.41 -23.61
CA ARG A 5 65.52 31.61 -22.33
C ARG A 5 64.05 31.98 -22.53
N ARG A 6 63.72 32.86 -23.48
CA ARG A 6 62.34 33.23 -23.80
C ARG A 6 61.58 32.00 -24.35
N GLN A 7 62.20 31.22 -25.22
CA GLN A 7 61.59 30.01 -25.78
C GLN A 7 61.32 28.93 -24.69
N ARG A 8 62.26 28.71 -23.74
CA ARG A 8 62.03 27.84 -22.59
C ARG A 8 60.90 28.34 -21.67
N GLN A 9 60.81 29.62 -21.41
CA GLN A 9 59.73 30.19 -20.60
C GLN A 9 58.37 30.07 -21.30
N MET A 10 58.30 30.22 -22.62
CA MET A 10 57.07 29.97 -23.40
C MET A 10 56.67 28.50 -23.30
N CYS A 11 57.60 27.57 -23.55
CA CYS A 11 57.28 26.12 -23.45
C CYS A 11 56.83 25.71 -22.04
N ILE A 12 57.41 26.24 -20.97
CA ILE A 12 56.99 25.97 -19.59
C ILE A 12 55.60 26.52 -19.33
N ARG A 13 55.33 27.74 -19.74
CA ARG A 13 53.99 28.35 -19.60
C ARG A 13 52.93 27.56 -20.36
N ASP A 14 53.21 27.18 -21.60
CA ASP A 14 52.24 26.43 -22.44
C ASP A 14 51.97 25.04 -21.89
N ARG A 15 53.01 24.35 -21.38
CA ARG A 15 52.84 23.07 -20.69
C ARG A 15 52.04 23.21 -19.40
N PHE A 16 52.29 24.24 -18.61
CA PHE A 16 51.55 24.52 -17.38
C PHE A 16 50.08 24.83 -17.69
N THR A 17 49.83 25.64 -18.72
CA THR A 17 48.47 25.94 -19.17
C THR A 17 47.75 24.71 -19.66
N ALA A 18 48.43 23.87 -20.48
CA ALA A 18 47.89 22.60 -20.96
C ALA A 18 47.54 21.64 -19.81
N LEU A 19 48.42 21.52 -18.79
CA LEU A 19 48.18 20.73 -17.59
C LEU A 19 46.99 21.25 -16.78
N MET A 20 46.85 22.54 -16.62
CA MET A 20 45.67 23.13 -15.96
C MET A 20 44.36 22.83 -16.70
N PHE A 21 44.36 22.97 -18.03
CA PHE A 21 43.18 22.62 -18.84
C PHE A 21 42.86 21.12 -18.77
N LEU A 22 43.90 20.28 -18.79
CA LEU A 22 43.72 18.84 -18.61
C LEU A 22 43.12 18.48 -17.25
N ALA A 23 43.67 19.06 -16.17
CA ALA A 23 43.16 18.87 -14.81
C ALA A 23 41.70 19.36 -14.67
N LEU A 24 41.38 20.52 -15.27
CA LEU A 24 40.02 21.04 -15.28
C LEU A 24 39.06 20.11 -16.05
N SER A 25 39.48 19.62 -17.23
CA SER A 25 38.69 18.70 -18.05
C SER A 25 38.45 17.38 -17.33
N VAL A 26 39.46 16.81 -16.69
CA VAL A 26 39.35 15.58 -15.88
C VAL A 26 38.39 15.82 -14.72
N ASN A 27 38.50 16.94 -13.99
CA ASN A 27 37.61 17.26 -12.88
C ASN A 27 36.15 17.44 -13.34
N VAL A 28 35.92 18.15 -14.43
CA VAL A 28 34.57 18.33 -15.02
C VAL A 28 34.00 16.99 -15.45
N THR A 29 34.78 16.15 -16.11
CA THR A 29 34.36 14.82 -16.54
C THR A 29 34.06 13.92 -15.33
N TYR A 30 34.91 13.95 -14.30
CA TYR A 30 34.66 13.24 -13.06
C TYR A 30 33.37 13.71 -12.36
N ALA A 31 33.16 15.00 -12.25
CA ALA A 31 31.95 15.57 -11.67
C ALA A 31 30.69 15.19 -12.48
N ALA A 32 30.80 15.21 -13.82
CA ALA A 32 29.68 14.90 -14.71
C ALA A 32 29.33 13.40 -14.75
N LEU A 33 30.32 12.49 -14.62
CA LEU A 33 30.08 11.05 -14.74
C LEU A 33 29.88 10.35 -13.39
N PHE A 34 30.60 10.78 -12.35
CA PHE A 34 30.64 10.06 -11.05
C PHE A 34 29.94 10.80 -9.91
N ARG A 35 29.85 12.15 -9.97
CA ARG A 35 29.21 12.96 -8.92
C ARG A 35 27.90 13.60 -9.35
N GLN A 36 27.42 13.34 -10.56
CA GLN A 36 26.19 13.95 -11.08
C GLN A 36 24.98 13.61 -10.20
N SER A 37 24.85 12.36 -9.78
CA SER A 37 23.76 11.94 -8.92
C SER A 37 23.78 12.65 -7.57
N ASP A 38 24.95 12.72 -6.92
CA ASP A 38 25.11 13.37 -5.61
C ASP A 38 24.85 14.89 -5.70
N LEU A 39 25.36 15.53 -6.75
CA LEU A 39 25.17 16.96 -6.98
C LEU A 39 23.72 17.31 -7.33
N ASN A 40 23.03 16.45 -8.08
CA ASN A 40 21.63 16.67 -8.42
C ASN A 40 20.70 16.42 -7.24
N ASN A 41 21.06 15.52 -6.33
CA ASN A 41 20.30 15.22 -5.12
C ASN A 41 20.65 16.11 -3.92
N ASP A 42 21.64 17.01 -4.05
CA ASP A 42 21.96 17.97 -2.99
C ASP A 42 20.79 18.94 -2.78
N SER A 43 20.25 18.98 -1.56
CA SER A 43 19.11 19.83 -1.19
C SER A 43 19.35 21.34 -1.42
N ARG A 44 20.62 21.75 -1.52
CA ARG A 44 21.02 23.14 -1.82
C ARG A 44 21.01 23.44 -3.31
N ASN A 45 20.89 22.44 -4.18
CA ASN A 45 20.87 22.63 -5.63
C ASN A 45 19.47 23.05 -6.12
N THR A 46 19.15 24.32 -5.92
CA THR A 46 17.86 24.89 -6.34
C THR A 46 17.63 24.80 -7.84
N ARG A 47 18.70 24.84 -8.65
CA ARG A 47 18.58 24.82 -10.13
C ARG A 47 17.96 23.52 -10.65
N VAL A 48 18.34 22.38 -10.08
CA VAL A 48 17.76 21.07 -10.45
C VAL A 48 16.29 21.03 -10.03
N ARG A 49 16.00 21.48 -8.81
CA ARG A 49 14.63 21.55 -8.28
C ARG A 49 13.76 22.51 -9.10
N ASP A 50 14.25 23.70 -9.44
CA ASP A 50 13.54 24.67 -10.28
C ASP A 50 13.26 24.10 -11.67
N ALA A 51 14.25 23.45 -12.28
CA ALA A 51 14.10 22.80 -13.58
C ALA A 51 13.09 21.65 -13.52
N GLU A 52 13.16 20.81 -12.48
CA GLU A 52 12.23 19.69 -12.29
C GLU A 52 10.80 20.20 -12.03
N PHE A 53 10.64 21.21 -11.16
CA PHE A 53 9.33 21.77 -10.84
C PHE A 53 8.69 22.52 -12.02
N SER A 54 9.52 22.98 -12.96
CA SER A 54 9.10 23.64 -14.21
C SER A 54 8.87 22.66 -15.38
N GLN A 55 8.88 21.33 -15.14
CA GLN A 55 8.67 20.35 -16.20
C GLN A 55 7.18 20.10 -16.46
N ASN A 56 6.86 19.79 -17.72
CA ASN A 56 5.55 19.26 -18.09
C ASN A 56 5.48 17.78 -17.75
N ARG A 57 5.03 17.46 -16.52
CA ARG A 57 4.85 16.10 -16.03
C ARG A 57 3.62 15.47 -16.66
N GLY A 58 3.71 14.18 -16.99
CA GLY A 58 2.60 13.41 -17.53
C GLY A 58 1.41 13.31 -16.56
N ASP A 59 0.26 13.02 -17.11
CA ASP A 59 -0.99 12.89 -16.34
C ASP A 59 -1.03 11.56 -15.58
N ILE A 60 -1.75 11.54 -14.44
CA ILE A 60 -2.15 10.31 -13.76
C ILE A 60 -3.66 10.14 -14.02
N LEU A 61 -4.03 9.03 -14.67
CA LEU A 61 -5.37 8.79 -15.16
C LEU A 61 -6.07 7.67 -14.37
N VAL A 62 -7.33 7.91 -14.03
CA VAL A 62 -8.29 6.91 -13.56
C VAL A 62 -9.35 6.75 -14.66
N GLY A 63 -9.33 5.62 -15.34
CA GLY A 63 -10.09 5.47 -16.59
C GLY A 63 -9.63 6.50 -17.63
N SER A 64 -10.54 7.37 -18.07
CA SER A 64 -10.25 8.49 -18.98
C SER A 64 -10.03 9.83 -18.27
N THR A 65 -10.19 9.89 -16.95
CA THR A 65 -10.13 11.14 -16.17
C THR A 65 -8.72 11.36 -15.62
N ALA A 66 -8.14 12.53 -15.88
CA ALA A 66 -6.90 12.97 -15.28
C ALA A 66 -7.13 13.40 -13.82
N VAL A 67 -6.68 12.61 -12.86
CA VAL A 67 -6.76 12.90 -11.41
C VAL A 67 -5.56 13.73 -10.94
N ALA A 68 -4.45 13.68 -11.67
CA ALA A 68 -3.34 14.63 -11.55
C ALA A 68 -2.89 15.01 -12.95
N ARG A 69 -2.75 16.32 -13.22
CA ARG A 69 -2.37 16.87 -14.52
C ARG A 69 -1.47 18.09 -14.36
N THR A 70 -0.76 18.40 -15.41
CA THR A 70 0.07 19.61 -15.46
C THR A 70 -0.58 20.63 -16.39
N VAL A 71 -0.70 21.86 -15.94
CA VAL A 71 -1.25 22.99 -16.73
C VAL A 71 -0.17 24.05 -16.90
N ALA A 72 -0.19 24.77 -18.04
CA ALA A 72 0.71 25.89 -18.26
C ALA A 72 0.46 27.01 -17.22
N SER A 73 1.51 27.70 -16.82
CA SER A 73 1.47 28.78 -15.84
C SER A 73 2.38 29.92 -16.27
N ASP A 74 1.92 31.15 -16.07
CA ASP A 74 2.67 32.38 -16.39
C ASP A 74 3.62 32.82 -15.26
N GLY A 75 3.74 32.02 -14.19
CA GLY A 75 4.59 32.31 -13.03
C GLY A 75 6.07 32.00 -13.23
N GLN A 76 6.82 32.03 -12.12
CA GLN A 76 8.25 31.66 -12.04
C GLN A 76 8.52 30.27 -12.62
N PHE A 77 7.57 29.34 -12.43
CA PHE A 77 7.60 27.99 -12.98
C PHE A 77 6.63 27.91 -14.16
N HIS A 78 7.06 27.33 -15.27
CA HIS A 78 6.28 27.28 -16.52
C HIS A 78 5.03 26.41 -16.45
N TYR A 79 4.99 25.48 -15.49
CA TYR A 79 3.92 24.48 -15.37
C TYR A 79 3.50 24.30 -13.91
N GLN A 80 2.19 24.22 -13.70
CA GLN A 80 1.55 23.96 -12.40
C GLN A 80 0.99 22.56 -12.35
N ARG A 81 1.40 21.75 -11.35
CA ARG A 81 0.77 20.46 -11.07
C ARG A 81 -0.56 20.66 -10.34
N THR A 82 -1.62 20.04 -10.82
CA THR A 82 -2.98 20.16 -10.27
C THR A 82 -3.60 18.79 -10.06
N TYR A 83 -4.46 18.66 -9.05
CA TYR A 83 -5.10 17.41 -8.63
C TYR A 83 -6.62 17.60 -8.60
N ALA A 84 -7.32 16.82 -9.45
CA ALA A 84 -8.78 16.76 -9.42
C ALA A 84 -9.23 15.82 -8.28
N HIS A 85 -10.22 16.26 -7.49
CA HIS A 85 -10.69 15.51 -6.31
C HIS A 85 -9.54 15.11 -5.36
N GLY A 86 -8.61 16.05 -5.08
CA GLY A 86 -7.33 15.81 -4.44
C GLY A 86 -7.42 14.92 -3.21
N LYS A 87 -8.33 15.21 -2.26
CA LYS A 87 -8.50 14.40 -1.04
C LYS A 87 -8.82 12.92 -1.31
N LYS A 88 -9.65 12.63 -2.31
CA LYS A 88 -10.07 11.26 -2.66
C LYS A 88 -8.93 10.45 -3.26
N TYR A 89 -8.07 11.09 -4.05
CA TYR A 89 -7.00 10.41 -4.78
C TYR A 89 -5.60 10.60 -4.17
N ALA A 90 -5.43 11.42 -3.12
CA ALA A 90 -4.15 11.61 -2.46
C ALA A 90 -3.49 10.30 -1.99
N PRO A 91 -4.21 9.26 -1.49
CA PRO A 91 -3.61 7.98 -1.14
C PRO A 91 -2.96 7.25 -2.33
N ILE A 92 -3.35 7.58 -3.56
CA ILE A 92 -2.89 6.99 -4.82
C ILE A 92 -1.84 7.89 -5.48
N THR A 93 -2.19 9.14 -5.75
CA THR A 93 -1.31 10.08 -6.45
C THR A 93 -0.14 10.53 -5.59
N GLY A 94 -0.37 10.72 -4.30
CA GLY A 94 0.50 11.49 -3.44
C GLY A 94 0.41 12.98 -3.76
N TYR A 95 1.48 13.70 -3.45
CA TYR A 95 1.68 15.11 -3.78
C TYR A 95 3.01 15.32 -4.50
N TYR A 96 3.12 16.44 -5.20
CA TYR A 96 4.35 16.97 -5.77
C TYR A 96 4.55 18.41 -5.28
N SER A 97 5.58 18.63 -4.47
CA SER A 97 5.86 19.91 -3.80
C SER A 97 7.27 20.39 -4.05
N TYR A 98 7.44 21.69 -4.18
CA TYR A 98 8.75 22.30 -4.36
C TYR A 98 9.71 22.07 -3.18
N TYR A 99 9.22 22.19 -1.93
CA TYR A 99 10.04 22.03 -0.73
C TYR A 99 10.00 20.62 -0.13
N TYR A 100 8.86 19.93 -0.28
CA TYR A 100 8.61 18.68 0.44
C TYR A 100 8.69 17.45 -0.45
N GLY A 101 9.17 17.64 -1.70
CA GLY A 101 9.37 16.54 -2.64
C GLY A 101 8.06 15.95 -3.12
N ARG A 102 7.99 14.64 -3.13
CA ARG A 102 6.89 13.87 -3.70
C ARG A 102 6.66 12.57 -2.95
N THR A 103 5.44 12.03 -3.07
CA THR A 103 5.06 10.75 -2.44
C THR A 103 4.23 9.90 -3.39
N MET A 104 3.96 8.65 -3.04
CA MET A 104 3.12 7.71 -3.77
C MET A 104 3.49 7.64 -5.27
N LEU A 105 2.52 7.62 -6.21
CA LEU A 105 2.80 7.54 -7.65
C LEU A 105 3.62 8.71 -8.19
N GLU A 106 3.48 9.91 -7.63
CA GLU A 106 4.37 11.03 -7.99
C GLU A 106 5.85 10.71 -7.70
N GLN A 107 6.13 9.88 -6.69
CA GLN A 107 7.47 9.45 -6.32
C GLN A 107 7.88 8.18 -7.06
N THR A 108 7.11 7.11 -6.94
CA THR A 108 7.47 5.78 -7.47
C THR A 108 7.51 5.75 -8.99
N GLN A 109 6.68 6.56 -9.64
CA GLN A 109 6.60 6.69 -11.10
C GLN A 109 7.21 8.00 -11.63
N ASN A 110 8.10 8.63 -10.84
CA ASN A 110 8.72 9.90 -11.26
C ASN A 110 9.45 9.82 -12.59
N PRO A 111 10.25 8.78 -12.89
CA PRO A 111 10.93 8.66 -14.18
C PRO A 111 9.96 8.63 -15.37
N GLN A 112 8.82 7.97 -15.22
CA GLN A 112 7.78 7.91 -16.26
C GLN A 112 7.09 9.26 -16.42
N LEU A 113 6.71 9.90 -15.30
CA LEU A 113 6.03 11.19 -15.28
C LEU A 113 6.90 12.35 -15.79
N THR A 114 8.22 12.25 -15.71
CA THR A 114 9.16 13.22 -16.25
C THR A 114 9.67 12.89 -17.64
N GLY A 115 9.35 11.68 -18.17
CA GLY A 115 9.85 11.22 -19.46
C GLY A 115 11.31 10.77 -19.44
N THR A 116 11.89 10.52 -18.25
CA THR A 116 13.30 10.14 -18.08
C THR A 116 13.51 8.62 -18.00
N SER A 117 12.44 7.81 -17.99
CA SER A 117 12.54 6.35 -17.93
C SER A 117 13.18 5.75 -19.18
N ASP A 118 13.78 4.57 -19.04
CA ASP A 118 14.39 3.83 -20.15
C ASP A 118 13.38 3.48 -21.23
N ALA A 119 12.14 3.18 -20.87
CA ALA A 119 11.06 2.92 -21.83
C ALA A 119 10.73 4.11 -22.73
N GLN A 120 11.11 5.32 -22.34
CA GLN A 120 10.82 6.57 -23.06
C GLN A 120 12.06 7.14 -23.80
N TRP A 121 13.21 6.43 -23.79
CA TRP A 121 14.46 6.95 -24.34
C TRP A 121 14.36 7.31 -25.84
N LEU A 122 13.63 6.50 -26.63
CA LEU A 122 13.46 6.74 -28.07
C LEU A 122 12.60 7.98 -28.33
N SER A 123 11.53 8.16 -27.55
CA SER A 123 10.67 9.35 -27.64
C SER A 123 11.43 10.62 -27.25
N ARG A 124 12.35 10.53 -26.28
CA ARG A 124 13.24 11.65 -25.91
C ARG A 124 14.21 12.00 -27.06
N LEU A 125 14.85 11.00 -27.63
CA LEU A 125 15.82 11.21 -28.70
C LEU A 125 15.17 11.88 -29.92
N THR A 126 14.03 11.36 -30.37
CA THR A 126 13.29 11.94 -31.50
C THR A 126 12.74 13.32 -31.17
N GLY A 127 12.24 13.55 -29.96
CA GLY A 127 11.79 14.86 -29.51
C GLY A 127 12.92 15.89 -29.46
N THR A 128 14.08 15.52 -28.92
CA THR A 128 15.25 16.41 -28.84
C THR A 128 15.77 16.78 -30.23
N LEU A 129 15.83 15.82 -31.16
CA LEU A 129 16.20 16.07 -32.58
C LEU A 129 15.18 16.95 -33.29
N GLY A 130 13.89 16.86 -32.91
CA GLY A 130 12.81 17.71 -33.41
C GLY A 130 12.71 19.09 -32.73
N GLY A 131 13.61 19.43 -31.79
CA GLY A 131 13.58 20.69 -31.06
C GLY A 131 12.50 20.80 -29.99
N HIS A 132 11.83 19.69 -29.66
CA HIS A 132 10.79 19.64 -28.61
C HIS A 132 11.40 19.33 -27.24
N LYS A 133 10.92 20.02 -26.20
CA LYS A 133 11.30 19.69 -24.81
C LYS A 133 10.73 18.30 -24.45
N PRO A 134 11.46 17.48 -23.68
CA PRO A 134 10.95 16.22 -23.18
C PRO A 134 9.61 16.41 -22.45
N GLN A 135 8.62 15.60 -22.79
CA GLN A 135 7.32 15.57 -22.12
C GLN A 135 7.19 14.28 -21.31
N GLY A 136 6.59 14.39 -20.13
CA GLY A 136 6.29 13.24 -19.30
C GLY A 136 5.29 12.29 -19.93
N GLY A 137 5.41 10.99 -19.61
CA GLY A 137 4.44 9.98 -19.99
C GLY A 137 3.27 9.96 -19.02
N SER A 138 2.06 9.75 -19.56
CA SER A 138 0.85 9.62 -18.75
C SER A 138 0.70 8.20 -18.20
N LEU A 139 0.38 8.09 -16.90
CA LEU A 139 0.11 6.83 -16.23
C LEU A 139 -1.37 6.50 -16.33
N LEU A 140 -1.71 5.33 -16.88
CA LEU A 140 -3.06 4.77 -16.75
C LEU A 140 -3.06 3.85 -15.52
N THR A 141 -3.83 4.22 -14.49
CA THR A 141 -3.94 3.41 -13.27
C THR A 141 -4.92 2.25 -13.43
N THR A 142 -4.86 1.30 -12.50
CA THR A 142 -5.79 0.18 -12.37
C THR A 142 -7.09 0.58 -11.66
N VAL A 143 -7.11 1.76 -11.06
CA VAL A 143 -8.19 2.23 -10.19
C VAL A 143 -9.51 2.34 -10.96
N ASN A 144 -10.56 1.76 -10.39
CA ASN A 144 -11.93 1.91 -10.85
C ASN A 144 -12.59 3.09 -10.11
N ALA A 145 -13.11 4.06 -10.87
CA ALA A 145 -13.67 5.29 -10.29
C ALA A 145 -14.86 5.02 -9.36
N SER A 146 -15.77 4.10 -9.75
CA SER A 146 -16.97 3.77 -8.94
C SER A 146 -16.59 3.08 -7.63
N ALA A 147 -15.63 2.14 -7.68
CA ALA A 147 -15.13 1.47 -6.49
C ALA A 147 -14.39 2.44 -5.55
N GLN A 148 -13.60 3.36 -6.12
CA GLN A 148 -12.93 4.42 -5.34
C GLN A 148 -13.94 5.36 -4.68
N ASP A 149 -15.03 5.70 -5.39
CA ASP A 149 -16.11 6.51 -4.83
C ASP A 149 -16.82 5.78 -3.69
N ALA A 150 -17.17 4.50 -3.86
CA ALA A 150 -17.78 3.69 -2.81
C ALA A 150 -16.86 3.57 -1.57
N ALA A 151 -15.57 3.35 -1.79
CA ALA A 151 -14.57 3.27 -0.72
C ALA A 151 -14.45 4.61 0.04
N TRP A 152 -14.40 5.73 -0.69
CA TRP A 152 -14.31 7.06 -0.12
C TRP A 152 -15.57 7.44 0.68
N GLU A 153 -16.76 7.22 0.11
CA GLU A 153 -18.03 7.51 0.79
C GLU A 153 -18.25 6.61 2.01
N GLY A 154 -17.85 5.33 1.92
CA GLY A 154 -17.92 4.39 3.05
C GLY A 154 -17.11 4.84 4.27
N LEU A 155 -16.03 5.62 4.05
CA LEU A 155 -15.21 6.19 5.12
C LEU A 155 -15.69 7.56 5.62
N ARG A 156 -16.79 8.12 5.09
CA ARG A 156 -17.31 9.41 5.57
C ARG A 156 -17.62 9.36 7.06
N GLY A 157 -17.06 10.30 7.84
CA GLY A 157 -17.21 10.35 9.30
C GLY A 157 -16.48 9.25 10.07
N LYS A 158 -15.56 8.54 9.39
CA LYS A 158 -14.73 7.50 10.01
C LYS A 158 -13.26 7.76 9.72
N LYS A 159 -12.39 7.47 10.66
CA LYS A 159 -10.94 7.43 10.45
C LYS A 159 -10.57 5.99 10.10
N GLY A 160 -9.95 5.80 8.95
CA GLY A 160 -9.67 4.43 8.49
C GLY A 160 -9.24 4.36 7.03
N ALA A 161 -9.29 3.15 6.46
CA ALA A 161 -8.89 2.88 5.09
C ALA A 161 -9.69 1.74 4.45
N VAL A 162 -9.75 1.77 3.12
CA VAL A 162 -10.32 0.71 2.28
C VAL A 162 -9.36 0.41 1.14
N VAL A 163 -9.09 -0.87 0.91
CA VAL A 163 -8.32 -1.35 -0.25
C VAL A 163 -9.09 -2.46 -0.93
N ALA A 164 -9.18 -2.39 -2.26
CA ALA A 164 -9.75 -3.44 -3.10
C ALA A 164 -8.74 -3.84 -4.20
N LEU A 165 -8.56 -5.16 -4.37
CA LEU A 165 -7.64 -5.76 -5.35
C LEU A 165 -8.40 -6.71 -6.27
N ASP A 166 -8.11 -6.69 -7.57
CA ASP A 166 -8.36 -7.85 -8.42
C ASP A 166 -7.38 -8.96 -8.02
N TYR A 167 -7.89 -10.01 -7.37
CA TYR A 167 -7.02 -11.06 -6.84
C TYR A 167 -6.37 -11.93 -7.92
N SER A 168 -6.89 -11.92 -9.15
CA SER A 168 -6.31 -12.70 -10.26
C SER A 168 -5.09 -12.03 -10.91
N THR A 169 -4.93 -10.71 -10.75
CA THR A 169 -3.85 -9.92 -11.38
C THR A 169 -2.97 -9.19 -10.36
N GLY A 170 -3.50 -8.86 -9.18
CA GLY A 170 -2.88 -7.97 -8.21
C GLY A 170 -3.22 -6.49 -8.41
N ALA A 171 -4.01 -6.15 -9.44
CA ALA A 171 -4.40 -4.77 -9.72
C ALA A 171 -5.18 -4.13 -8.57
N VAL A 172 -4.73 -2.97 -8.07
CA VAL A 172 -5.44 -2.19 -7.05
C VAL A 172 -6.59 -1.43 -7.70
N LEU A 173 -7.82 -1.81 -7.38
CA LEU A 173 -9.04 -1.24 -7.94
C LEU A 173 -9.56 -0.03 -7.15
N ALA A 174 -9.29 0.00 -5.84
CA ALA A 174 -9.57 1.13 -4.97
C ALA A 174 -8.57 1.18 -3.81
N MET A 175 -8.20 2.41 -3.43
CA MET A 175 -7.35 2.69 -2.27
C MET A 175 -7.75 4.03 -1.66
N ALA A 176 -8.50 3.98 -0.57
CA ALA A 176 -8.98 5.15 0.16
C ALA A 176 -8.41 5.20 1.57
N SER A 177 -8.12 6.40 2.04
CA SER A 177 -7.67 6.69 3.41
C SER A 177 -8.37 7.96 3.89
N ASN A 178 -8.95 7.93 5.08
CA ASN A 178 -9.63 9.08 5.67
C ASN A 178 -9.21 9.24 7.16
N PRO A 179 -8.96 10.47 7.65
CA PRO A 179 -8.95 11.73 6.91
C PRO A 179 -7.84 11.76 5.87
N SER A 180 -8.00 12.66 4.90
CA SER A 180 -7.06 12.87 3.81
C SER A 180 -6.88 14.37 3.56
N PHE A 181 -5.91 14.73 2.74
CA PHE A 181 -5.58 16.12 2.43
C PHE A 181 -5.69 16.42 0.92
N ASP A 182 -5.76 17.70 0.58
CA ASP A 182 -5.71 18.13 -0.81
C ASP A 182 -4.25 18.39 -1.24
N PRO A 183 -3.67 17.61 -2.17
CA PRO A 183 -2.31 17.81 -2.66
C PRO A 183 -2.07 19.18 -3.32
N ASN A 184 -3.11 19.84 -3.81
CA ASN A 184 -3.00 21.19 -4.39
C ASN A 184 -2.43 22.20 -3.38
N LEU A 185 -2.68 22.01 -2.09
CA LEU A 185 -2.14 22.86 -1.02
C LEU A 185 -0.59 22.86 -0.97
N LEU A 186 0.03 21.76 -1.44
CA LEU A 186 1.48 21.57 -1.42
C LEU A 186 2.13 21.80 -2.79
N ALA A 187 1.35 21.64 -3.88
CA ALA A 187 1.80 21.77 -5.25
C ALA A 187 1.74 23.21 -5.78
N THR A 188 1.20 24.14 -5.00
CA THR A 188 1.06 25.56 -5.40
C THR A 188 2.39 26.25 -5.65
N HIS A 189 2.43 27.21 -6.59
CA HIS A 189 3.55 28.11 -6.83
C HIS A 189 3.70 29.18 -5.74
N ASP A 190 2.67 29.43 -4.92
CA ASP A 190 2.83 30.21 -3.70
C ASP A 190 3.56 29.37 -2.65
N LEU A 191 4.89 29.47 -2.65
CA LEU A 191 5.76 28.69 -1.79
C LEU A 191 5.52 28.98 -0.30
N LYS A 192 5.08 30.20 0.04
CA LYS A 192 4.76 30.58 1.41
C LYS A 192 3.45 29.92 1.88
N ALA A 193 2.43 29.92 1.02
CA ALA A 193 1.18 29.22 1.30
C ALA A 193 1.39 27.70 1.42
N SER A 194 2.27 27.13 0.58
CA SER A 194 2.66 25.71 0.67
C SER A 194 3.29 25.38 2.03
N GLN A 195 4.22 26.21 2.52
CA GLN A 195 4.85 26.01 3.84
C GLN A 195 3.85 26.13 4.99
N GLN A 196 2.94 27.09 4.92
CA GLN A 196 1.89 27.24 5.93
C GLN A 196 0.92 26.03 5.93
N SER A 197 0.57 25.54 4.75
CA SER A 197 -0.27 24.37 4.59
C SER A 197 0.41 23.11 5.10
N TRP A 198 1.70 22.94 4.82
CA TRP A 198 2.50 21.84 5.35
C TRP A 198 2.47 21.81 6.88
N LYS A 199 2.74 22.97 7.50
CA LYS A 199 2.70 23.06 8.96
C LYS A 199 1.33 22.71 9.53
N ARG A 200 0.24 23.25 8.95
CA ARG A 200 -1.13 22.91 9.38
C ARG A 200 -1.43 21.42 9.27
N LEU A 201 -0.98 20.76 8.18
CA LEU A 201 -1.20 19.33 7.97
C LEU A 201 -0.38 18.47 8.94
N LEU A 202 0.82 18.92 9.36
CA LEU A 202 1.63 18.24 10.37
C LEU A 202 1.07 18.41 11.79
N ASP A 203 0.55 19.60 12.10
CA ASP A 203 0.00 19.93 13.41
C ASP A 203 -1.42 19.36 13.62
N ASP A 204 -2.03 18.82 12.58
CA ASP A 204 -3.38 18.22 12.63
C ASP A 204 -3.34 16.88 13.38
N PRO A 205 -4.04 16.76 14.54
CA PRO A 205 -4.04 15.55 15.37
C PRO A 205 -4.62 14.32 14.65
N ASP A 206 -5.45 14.53 13.63
CA ASP A 206 -6.01 13.44 12.83
C ASP A 206 -5.05 12.89 11.78
N ASN A 207 -3.89 13.54 11.62
CA ASN A 207 -2.83 13.14 10.71
C ASN A 207 -3.34 12.82 9.28
N PRO A 208 -3.87 13.82 8.56
CA PRO A 208 -4.50 13.60 7.25
C PRO A 208 -3.51 13.20 6.15
N MET A 209 -2.20 13.41 6.35
CA MET A 209 -1.18 12.98 5.41
C MET A 209 -0.79 11.50 5.56
N ALA A 210 -1.20 10.84 6.64
CA ALA A 210 -0.98 9.41 6.80
C ALA A 210 -1.81 8.61 5.80
N ASN A 211 -1.14 7.86 4.93
CA ASN A 211 -1.80 6.90 4.07
C ASN A 211 -2.06 5.61 4.85
N ARG A 212 -3.21 5.55 5.51
CA ARG A 212 -3.62 4.39 6.32
C ARG A 212 -3.84 3.13 5.50
N ALA A 213 -4.04 3.27 4.19
CA ALA A 213 -4.30 2.13 3.31
C ALA A 213 -3.05 1.26 3.08
N SER A 214 -1.87 1.89 2.95
CA SER A 214 -0.64 1.17 2.59
C SER A 214 0.57 1.49 3.48
N ARG A 215 0.64 2.69 4.10
CA ARG A 215 1.85 3.14 4.80
C ARG A 215 1.77 3.08 6.33
N GLU A 216 0.62 2.78 6.86
CA GLU A 216 0.42 2.58 8.30
C GLU A 216 0.09 1.11 8.59
N ILE A 217 0.56 0.59 9.70
CA ILE A 217 0.32 -0.78 10.14
C ILE A 217 -0.40 -0.79 11.50
N TYR A 218 -1.36 -1.69 11.63
CA TYR A 218 -2.25 -1.79 12.79
C TYR A 218 -2.41 -3.25 13.20
N PRO A 219 -2.70 -3.56 14.48
CA PRO A 219 -3.10 -4.89 14.87
C PRO A 219 -4.30 -5.38 14.04
N PRO A 220 -4.16 -6.48 13.27
CA PRO A 220 -5.24 -7.00 12.44
C PRO A 220 -6.35 -7.69 13.24
N GLY A 221 -6.08 -8.01 14.51
CA GLY A 221 -7.00 -8.75 15.36
C GLY A 221 -7.48 -10.05 14.70
N SER A 222 -8.73 -10.40 14.90
CA SER A 222 -9.30 -11.65 14.41
C SER A 222 -9.25 -11.87 12.90
N THR A 223 -8.87 -10.87 12.09
CA THR A 223 -8.64 -11.11 10.65
C THR A 223 -7.36 -11.90 10.41
N PHE A 224 -6.37 -11.85 11.31
CA PHE A 224 -5.17 -12.67 11.22
C PHE A 224 -5.46 -14.18 11.40
N LYS A 225 -6.61 -14.57 11.97
CA LYS A 225 -7.06 -15.96 12.04
C LYS A 225 -7.16 -16.63 10.64
N LEU A 226 -7.23 -15.84 9.56
CA LEU A 226 -7.12 -16.35 8.20
C LEU A 226 -5.72 -16.94 7.94
N VAL A 227 -4.66 -16.27 8.42
CA VAL A 227 -3.27 -16.75 8.30
C VAL A 227 -3.09 -18.01 9.18
N THR A 228 -3.62 -17.99 10.40
CA THR A 228 -3.55 -19.14 11.33
C THR A 228 -4.33 -20.35 10.80
N ALA A 229 -5.53 -20.12 10.21
CA ALA A 229 -6.31 -21.18 9.57
C ALA A 229 -5.59 -21.75 8.33
N ALA A 230 -4.97 -20.88 7.53
CA ALA A 230 -4.15 -21.30 6.40
C ALA A 230 -2.99 -22.21 6.85
N ALA A 231 -2.28 -21.83 7.92
CA ALA A 231 -1.22 -22.65 8.51
C ALA A 231 -1.75 -24.01 8.97
N ALA A 232 -2.90 -24.04 9.66
CA ALA A 232 -3.52 -25.28 10.12
C ALA A 232 -3.88 -26.22 8.96
N LEU A 233 -4.54 -25.69 7.92
CA LEU A 233 -4.91 -26.47 6.73
C LEU A 233 -3.69 -27.01 5.95
N GLN A 234 -2.55 -26.31 5.99
CA GLN A 234 -1.29 -26.78 5.41
C GLN A 234 -0.60 -27.86 6.28
N HIS A 235 -0.98 -28.00 7.57
CA HIS A 235 -0.41 -28.94 8.53
C HIS A 235 -1.40 -30.04 8.96
N GLY A 236 -2.27 -30.45 8.02
CA GLY A 236 -3.11 -31.63 8.18
C GLY A 236 -4.48 -31.42 8.81
N TYR A 237 -4.80 -30.20 9.25
CA TYR A 237 -6.16 -29.90 9.67
C TYR A 237 -7.11 -29.83 8.46
N THR A 238 -8.38 -30.05 8.72
CA THR A 238 -9.47 -29.91 7.75
C THR A 238 -10.53 -28.96 8.32
N PRO A 239 -11.48 -28.46 7.50
CA PRO A 239 -12.60 -27.65 7.99
C PRO A 239 -13.39 -28.31 9.14
N ASP A 240 -13.47 -29.64 9.16
CA ASP A 240 -14.21 -30.43 10.17
C ASP A 240 -13.34 -30.85 11.36
N SER A 241 -12.06 -30.56 11.35
CA SER A 241 -11.16 -30.87 12.48
C SER A 241 -11.67 -30.23 13.76
N GLN A 242 -11.76 -31.02 14.83
CA GLN A 242 -12.13 -30.53 16.16
C GLN A 242 -10.97 -29.75 16.77
N VAL A 243 -11.25 -28.53 17.20
CA VAL A 243 -10.30 -27.66 17.90
C VAL A 243 -10.83 -27.32 19.30
N SER A 244 -9.95 -27.34 20.29
CA SER A 244 -10.32 -27.05 21.67
C SER A 244 -10.71 -25.58 21.82
N SER A 245 -11.91 -25.32 22.36
CA SER A 245 -12.54 -24.00 22.45
C SER A 245 -13.09 -23.69 23.85
N PRO A 246 -12.27 -23.77 24.92
CA PRO A 246 -12.76 -23.53 26.28
C PRO A 246 -13.31 -22.10 26.42
N LYS A 247 -14.23 -21.89 27.36
CA LYS A 247 -14.79 -20.55 27.64
C LYS A 247 -13.72 -19.50 27.99
N ALA A 248 -12.66 -19.95 28.67
CA ALA A 248 -11.50 -19.16 29.04
C ALA A 248 -10.23 -20.00 28.86
N TYR A 249 -9.16 -19.38 28.37
CA TYR A 249 -7.86 -20.02 28.21
C TYR A 249 -6.82 -19.20 28.97
N THR A 250 -6.34 -19.73 30.08
CA THR A 250 -5.22 -19.13 30.81
C THR A 250 -3.98 -19.24 29.94
N LEU A 251 -3.39 -18.10 29.61
CA LEU A 251 -2.22 -18.03 28.74
C LEU A 251 -1.03 -18.72 29.43
N PRO A 252 -0.26 -19.54 28.72
CA PRO A 252 0.84 -20.32 29.29
C PRO A 252 1.81 -19.47 30.10
N ASN A 253 2.21 -19.96 31.28
CA ASN A 253 3.13 -19.31 32.20
C ASN A 253 2.69 -17.90 32.67
N THR A 254 1.39 -17.60 32.66
CA THR A 254 0.83 -16.32 33.15
C THR A 254 -0.42 -16.54 33.98
N THR A 255 -0.88 -15.49 34.66
CA THR A 255 -2.18 -15.44 35.34
C THR A 255 -3.29 -14.84 34.46
N ASN A 256 -2.94 -14.37 33.24
CA ASN A 256 -3.87 -13.74 32.32
C ASN A 256 -4.72 -14.79 31.62
N SER A 257 -6.01 -14.50 31.47
CA SER A 257 -6.94 -15.38 30.79
C SER A 257 -7.55 -14.70 29.56
N LEU A 258 -7.48 -15.42 28.42
CA LEU A 258 -8.13 -15.02 27.18
C LEU A 258 -9.55 -15.57 27.17
N THR A 259 -10.52 -14.74 26.82
CA THR A 259 -11.94 -15.11 26.69
C THR A 259 -12.45 -14.89 25.26
N ASN A 260 -13.64 -15.38 24.99
CA ASN A 260 -14.33 -15.21 23.71
C ASN A 260 -15.38 -14.09 23.81
N GLU A 261 -15.56 -13.35 22.72
CA GLU A 261 -16.64 -12.33 22.62
C GLU A 261 -18.02 -13.00 22.50
N ILE A 262 -18.07 -14.18 21.89
CA ILE A 262 -19.27 -15.00 21.70
C ILE A 262 -18.97 -16.40 22.24
N ASN A 263 -19.97 -17.07 22.83
CA ASN A 263 -19.82 -18.46 23.24
C ASN A 263 -19.50 -19.36 22.03
N CYS A 264 -18.41 -20.09 22.09
CA CYS A 264 -17.96 -20.96 20.99
C CYS A 264 -18.82 -22.23 20.81
N GLY A 265 -19.77 -22.50 21.66
CA GLY A 265 -20.71 -23.62 21.50
C GLY A 265 -20.30 -24.93 22.18
N GLY A 266 -19.14 -25.00 22.82
CA GLY A 266 -18.64 -26.17 23.53
C GLY A 266 -17.14 -26.14 23.77
N ASP A 267 -16.61 -27.15 24.43
CA ASP A 267 -15.17 -27.27 24.72
C ASP A 267 -14.35 -27.68 23.49
N ASN A 268 -15.01 -28.22 22.47
CA ASN A 268 -14.45 -28.49 21.15
C ASN A 268 -15.47 -28.15 20.08
N VAL A 269 -15.02 -27.54 19.01
CA VAL A 269 -15.83 -27.15 17.85
C VAL A 269 -15.05 -27.42 16.56
N THR A 270 -15.75 -27.50 15.42
CA THR A 270 -15.06 -27.62 14.14
C THR A 270 -14.23 -26.35 13.84
N LEU A 271 -13.14 -26.48 13.09
CA LEU A 271 -12.31 -25.35 12.68
C LEU A 271 -13.14 -24.32 11.88
N THR A 272 -14.09 -24.79 11.05
CA THR A 272 -15.07 -23.94 10.34
C THR A 272 -15.88 -23.10 11.32
N HIS A 273 -16.49 -23.74 12.32
CA HIS A 273 -17.33 -23.04 13.30
C HIS A 273 -16.51 -22.05 14.14
N ALA A 274 -15.29 -22.44 14.55
CA ALA A 274 -14.38 -21.55 15.26
C ALA A 274 -14.05 -20.27 14.44
N LEU A 275 -13.90 -20.39 13.11
CA LEU A 275 -13.68 -19.23 12.23
C LEU A 275 -14.95 -18.41 12.05
N GLU A 276 -16.10 -19.08 11.86
CA GLU A 276 -17.43 -18.50 11.65
C GLU A 276 -17.83 -17.53 12.75
N ILE A 277 -17.69 -17.94 14.01
CA ILE A 277 -18.01 -17.11 15.17
C ILE A 277 -16.81 -16.35 15.74
N SER A 278 -15.63 -16.52 15.12
CA SER A 278 -14.39 -15.84 15.55
C SER A 278 -13.88 -16.26 16.94
N CYS A 279 -13.93 -17.56 17.30
CA CYS A 279 -13.54 -18.09 18.60
C CYS A 279 -12.06 -17.81 18.93
N ASN A 280 -11.78 -16.97 19.92
CA ASN A 280 -10.42 -16.55 20.30
C ASN A 280 -9.63 -17.69 20.92
N THR A 281 -10.24 -18.41 21.88
CA THR A 281 -9.56 -19.47 22.63
C THR A 281 -9.17 -20.65 21.72
N ALA A 282 -10.00 -20.96 20.73
CA ALA A 282 -9.70 -22.01 19.75
C ALA A 282 -8.47 -21.65 18.91
N PHE A 283 -8.43 -20.44 18.34
CA PHE A 283 -7.30 -20.02 17.51
C PHE A 283 -6.02 -19.77 18.29
N ALA A 284 -6.11 -19.29 19.53
CA ALA A 284 -4.95 -19.11 20.41
C ALA A 284 -4.30 -20.47 20.75
N LYS A 285 -5.10 -21.47 21.14
CA LYS A 285 -4.60 -22.83 21.40
C LYS A 285 -4.08 -23.52 20.14
N LEU A 286 -4.79 -23.34 19.03
CA LEU A 286 -4.37 -23.86 17.72
C LEU A 286 -2.99 -23.31 17.32
N GLY A 287 -2.77 -22.00 17.48
CA GLY A 287 -1.51 -21.36 17.14
C GLY A 287 -0.34 -21.85 17.98
N VAL A 288 -0.53 -22.02 19.30
CA VAL A 288 0.49 -22.61 20.17
C VAL A 288 0.83 -24.04 19.72
N GLY A 289 -0.19 -24.84 19.36
CA GLY A 289 0.00 -26.19 18.84
C GLY A 289 0.70 -26.26 17.47
N LEU A 290 0.57 -25.22 16.64
CA LEU A 290 1.22 -25.12 15.32
C LEU A 290 2.70 -24.70 15.42
N SER A 291 3.12 -24.04 16.45
CA SER A 291 4.42 -23.41 16.70
C SER A 291 4.61 -22.02 16.06
N GLU A 292 5.51 -21.24 16.67
CA GLU A 292 5.93 -19.91 16.15
C GLU A 292 6.45 -19.99 14.72
N ARG A 293 7.37 -20.94 14.45
CA ARG A 293 7.99 -21.11 13.15
C ARG A 293 6.95 -21.34 12.05
N THR A 294 5.99 -22.20 12.30
CA THR A 294 4.91 -22.49 11.34
C THR A 294 4.08 -21.26 11.00
N LEU A 295 3.73 -20.46 12.02
CA LEU A 295 2.96 -19.24 11.82
C LEU A 295 3.80 -18.13 11.15
N ALA A 296 5.05 -17.96 11.51
CA ALA A 296 5.97 -17.02 10.88
C ALA A 296 6.20 -17.35 9.41
N ASP A 297 6.46 -18.61 9.09
CA ASP A 297 6.61 -19.10 7.71
C ASP A 297 5.31 -18.87 6.88
N GLN A 298 4.15 -19.12 7.49
CA GLN A 298 2.88 -18.88 6.83
C GLN A 298 2.61 -17.39 6.60
N ALA A 299 2.88 -16.54 7.60
CA ALA A 299 2.75 -15.09 7.48
C ALA A 299 3.70 -14.54 6.40
N SER A 300 4.95 -15.01 6.37
CA SER A 300 5.93 -14.62 5.34
C SER A 300 5.46 -14.98 3.92
N LYS A 301 4.86 -16.15 3.72
CA LYS A 301 4.28 -16.54 2.42
C LYS A 301 3.13 -15.61 1.98
N PHE A 302 2.42 -15.00 2.92
CA PHE A 302 1.43 -13.95 2.63
C PHE A 302 2.03 -12.55 2.46
N GLY A 303 3.36 -12.40 2.56
CA GLY A 303 4.06 -11.12 2.34
C GLY A 303 4.41 -10.36 3.62
N PHE A 304 4.13 -10.88 4.82
CA PHE A 304 4.60 -10.25 6.04
C PHE A 304 6.14 -10.29 6.11
N GLY A 305 6.74 -9.20 6.53
CA GLY A 305 8.19 -9.06 6.62
C GLY A 305 8.89 -8.73 5.31
N SER A 306 8.15 -8.53 4.21
CA SER A 306 8.71 -8.16 2.90
C SER A 306 8.04 -6.91 2.32
N GLU A 307 8.76 -6.25 1.43
CA GLU A 307 8.22 -5.19 0.56
C GLU A 307 8.17 -5.75 -0.86
N PRO A 308 6.98 -5.86 -1.49
CA PRO A 308 6.88 -6.30 -2.87
C PRO A 308 7.56 -5.30 -3.82
N ASP A 309 8.08 -5.80 -4.94
CA ASP A 309 8.59 -4.96 -6.04
C ASP A 309 7.41 -4.31 -6.79
N SER A 310 6.90 -3.25 -6.22
CA SER A 310 5.64 -2.62 -6.62
C SER A 310 5.80 -1.11 -6.74
N ASP A 311 4.95 -0.51 -7.57
CA ASP A 311 4.82 0.95 -7.64
C ASP A 311 4.03 1.55 -6.46
N ILE A 312 3.59 0.70 -5.52
CA ILE A 312 2.89 1.12 -4.30
C ILE A 312 3.89 1.30 -3.17
N SER A 313 3.99 2.50 -2.63
CA SER A 313 4.73 2.72 -1.38
C SER A 313 3.94 2.12 -0.22
N MET A 314 4.48 1.08 0.43
CA MET A 314 3.83 0.43 1.56
C MET A 314 4.78 0.24 2.75
N ALA A 315 4.20 0.14 3.94
CA ALA A 315 4.93 -0.21 5.15
C ALA A 315 5.03 -1.72 5.27
N THR A 316 6.17 -2.22 5.72
CA THR A 316 6.40 -3.64 6.00
C THR A 316 5.52 -4.12 7.15
N SER A 317 4.59 -5.01 6.87
CA SER A 317 3.76 -5.67 7.89
C SER A 317 4.56 -6.68 8.69
N LYS A 318 4.21 -6.91 9.97
CA LYS A 318 5.04 -7.66 10.93
C LYS A 318 4.31 -8.86 11.48
N PHE A 319 5.02 -9.98 11.55
CA PHE A 319 4.74 -11.07 12.48
C PHE A 319 5.95 -11.19 13.43
N PRO A 320 5.76 -11.12 14.75
CA PRO A 320 6.86 -11.12 15.72
C PRO A 320 7.55 -12.50 15.80
N THR A 321 8.81 -12.51 16.21
CA THR A 321 9.64 -13.70 16.42
C THR A 321 10.17 -13.76 17.84
N GLN A 322 10.71 -14.91 18.24
CA GLN A 322 11.21 -15.19 19.60
C GLN A 322 10.11 -15.10 20.66
N LEU A 323 8.96 -15.67 20.35
CA LEU A 323 7.76 -15.63 21.17
C LEU A 323 7.78 -16.74 22.22
N ASN A 324 7.36 -16.41 23.46
CA ASN A 324 6.87 -17.45 24.37
C ASN A 324 5.43 -17.87 23.99
N ASP A 325 4.95 -18.98 24.58
CA ASP A 325 3.64 -19.54 24.22
C ASP A 325 2.48 -18.58 24.49
N ALA A 326 2.56 -17.70 25.50
CA ALA A 326 1.53 -16.69 25.77
C ALA A 326 1.49 -15.62 24.66
N GLN A 327 2.65 -15.14 24.23
CA GLN A 327 2.79 -14.19 23.14
C GLN A 327 2.36 -14.83 21.81
N LEU A 328 2.73 -16.11 21.57
CA LEU A 328 2.31 -16.85 20.40
C LEU A 328 0.78 -17.05 20.35
N ALA A 329 0.15 -17.36 21.48
CA ALA A 329 -1.30 -17.46 21.59
C ALA A 329 -2.00 -16.16 21.16
N LEU A 330 -1.51 -15.01 21.63
CA LEU A 330 -2.05 -13.70 21.24
C LEU A 330 -1.75 -13.36 19.78
N SER A 331 -0.54 -13.65 19.30
CA SER A 331 -0.15 -13.42 17.91
C SER A 331 -0.99 -14.22 16.93
N SER A 332 -1.40 -15.43 17.31
CA SER A 332 -2.27 -16.32 16.51
C SER A 332 -3.66 -15.74 16.23
N ILE A 333 -4.09 -14.78 17.03
CA ILE A 333 -5.36 -14.06 16.86
C ILE A 333 -5.16 -12.61 16.42
N GLY A 334 -3.94 -12.25 15.94
CA GLY A 334 -3.61 -10.94 15.43
C GLY A 334 -3.47 -9.83 16.48
N GLN A 335 -3.11 -10.23 17.69
CA GLN A 335 -2.83 -9.34 18.83
C GLN A 335 -1.32 -9.38 19.16
N TYR A 336 -0.94 -8.89 20.33
CA TYR A 336 0.44 -8.71 20.74
C TYR A 336 1.16 -7.75 19.78
N ASP A 337 2.18 -8.18 19.06
CA ASP A 337 3.02 -7.33 18.20
C ASP A 337 2.80 -7.62 16.69
N VAL A 338 1.74 -8.34 16.34
CA VAL A 338 1.33 -8.51 14.94
C VAL A 338 0.75 -7.19 14.43
N ALA A 339 1.29 -6.70 13.31
CA ALA A 339 0.82 -5.46 12.70
C ALA A 339 0.80 -5.57 11.17
N ALA A 340 -0.29 -5.11 10.57
CA ALA A 340 -0.51 -5.17 9.13
C ALA A 340 -1.17 -3.91 8.58
N SER A 341 -0.82 -3.54 7.36
CA SER A 341 -1.56 -2.52 6.62
C SER A 341 -2.87 -3.09 6.04
N PRO A 342 -3.88 -2.27 5.78
CA PRO A 342 -5.08 -2.71 5.04
C PRO A 342 -4.74 -3.35 3.69
N LEU A 343 -3.76 -2.83 2.95
CA LEU A 343 -3.28 -3.45 1.73
C LEU A 343 -2.76 -4.87 1.98
N GLN A 344 -1.95 -5.09 3.02
CA GLN A 344 -1.47 -6.42 3.38
C GLN A 344 -2.61 -7.39 3.69
N MET A 345 -3.64 -6.93 4.41
CA MET A 345 -4.78 -7.80 4.72
C MET A 345 -5.66 -8.07 3.50
N ALA A 346 -5.75 -7.13 2.55
CA ALA A 346 -6.37 -7.39 1.25
C ALA A 346 -5.56 -8.41 0.43
N MET A 347 -4.22 -8.38 0.49
CA MET A 347 -3.34 -9.38 -0.13
C MET A 347 -3.54 -10.78 0.49
N VAL A 348 -3.77 -10.88 1.80
CA VAL A 348 -4.12 -12.17 2.44
C VAL A 348 -5.40 -12.75 1.84
N ALA A 349 -6.46 -11.94 1.74
CA ALA A 349 -7.72 -12.37 1.11
C ALA A 349 -7.53 -12.71 -0.37
N ALA A 350 -6.72 -11.93 -1.10
CA ALA A 350 -6.41 -12.16 -2.51
C ALA A 350 -5.72 -13.52 -2.73
N GLY A 351 -4.69 -13.84 -1.96
CA GLY A 351 -4.00 -15.14 -2.05
C GLY A 351 -4.91 -16.33 -1.75
N ILE A 352 -5.85 -16.18 -0.80
CA ILE A 352 -6.85 -17.21 -0.50
C ILE A 352 -7.84 -17.34 -1.67
N ALA A 353 -8.37 -16.23 -2.18
CA ALA A 353 -9.38 -16.20 -3.25
C ALA A 353 -8.81 -16.70 -4.59
N ASN A 354 -7.54 -16.50 -4.86
CA ASN A 354 -6.83 -16.87 -6.08
C ASN A 354 -6.21 -18.28 -5.99
N ASP A 355 -6.95 -19.23 -5.42
CA ASP A 355 -6.55 -20.65 -5.35
C ASP A 355 -5.17 -20.87 -4.69
N GLY A 356 -4.77 -20.00 -3.79
CA GLY A 356 -3.52 -20.06 -3.04
C GLY A 356 -2.32 -19.36 -3.71
N VAL A 357 -2.53 -18.61 -4.78
CA VAL A 357 -1.50 -17.81 -5.46
C VAL A 357 -1.69 -16.34 -5.10
N LEU A 358 -0.69 -15.72 -4.50
CA LEU A 358 -0.65 -14.29 -4.24
C LEU A 358 0.05 -13.57 -5.39
N MET A 359 -0.65 -12.62 -6.01
CA MET A 359 -0.10 -11.75 -7.05
C MET A 359 0.55 -10.50 -6.44
N GLU A 360 1.56 -9.94 -7.10
CA GLU A 360 2.13 -8.64 -6.71
C GLU A 360 1.10 -7.53 -6.89
N PRO A 361 0.87 -6.68 -5.85
CA PRO A 361 -0.06 -5.57 -5.98
C PRO A 361 0.55 -4.44 -6.81
N TYR A 362 -0.24 -3.81 -7.69
CA TYR A 362 0.21 -2.68 -8.50
C TYR A 362 -0.90 -1.66 -8.78
N LEU A 363 -0.50 -0.42 -9.08
CA LEU A 363 -1.39 0.70 -9.40
C LEU A 363 -1.28 1.15 -10.87
N THR A 364 -0.10 1.06 -11.49
CA THR A 364 0.09 1.52 -12.87
C THR A 364 -0.11 0.37 -13.86
N ARG A 365 -1.20 0.45 -14.63
CA ARG A 365 -1.48 -0.52 -15.70
C ARG A 365 -0.58 -0.32 -16.91
N SER A 366 -0.39 0.92 -17.34
CA SER A 366 0.44 1.25 -18.50
C SER A 366 0.91 2.70 -18.47
N VAL A 367 1.96 2.96 -19.24
CA VAL A 367 2.51 4.30 -19.48
C VAL A 367 2.35 4.63 -20.95
N ARG A 368 1.79 5.81 -21.25
CA ARG A 368 1.66 6.36 -22.59
C ARG A 368 2.56 7.55 -22.78
N ALA A 369 3.33 7.56 -23.86
CA ALA A 369 4.10 8.73 -24.26
C ALA A 369 3.17 9.89 -24.69
N ALA A 370 3.76 11.09 -24.90
CA ALA A 370 3.01 12.27 -25.32
C ALA A 370 2.25 12.10 -26.65
N ASN A 371 2.73 11.20 -27.54
CA ASN A 371 2.05 10.81 -28.77
C ASN A 371 0.97 9.74 -28.59
N LEU A 372 0.58 9.45 -27.35
CA LEU A 372 -0.42 8.47 -26.93
C LEU A 372 -0.04 6.99 -27.18
N GLN A 373 1.15 6.70 -27.69
CA GLN A 373 1.64 5.34 -27.80
C GLN A 373 1.94 4.75 -26.43
N THR A 374 1.51 3.51 -26.21
CA THR A 374 1.87 2.76 -25.00
C THR A 374 3.35 2.36 -25.10
N VAL A 375 4.16 2.86 -24.18
CA VAL A 375 5.59 2.60 -24.09
C VAL A 375 5.95 1.56 -23.04
N TRP A 376 5.06 1.33 -22.10
CA TRP A 376 5.20 0.30 -21.08
C TRP A 376 3.83 -0.19 -20.62
N SER A 377 3.73 -1.48 -20.32
CA SER A 377 2.55 -2.09 -19.69
C SER A 377 2.98 -3.02 -18.57
N HIS A 378 2.22 -3.01 -17.48
CA HIS A 378 2.43 -3.94 -16.37
C HIS A 378 2.28 -5.39 -16.87
N LYS A 379 3.07 -6.27 -16.27
CA LYS A 379 2.98 -7.72 -16.47
C LYS A 379 2.63 -8.35 -15.13
N ASP A 380 1.46 -8.98 -15.07
CA ASP A 380 1.01 -9.65 -13.86
C ASP A 380 2.03 -10.70 -13.40
N THR A 381 2.50 -10.58 -12.17
CA THR A 381 3.58 -11.41 -11.61
C THR A 381 3.10 -12.06 -10.31
N PRO A 382 3.19 -13.39 -10.17
CA PRO A 382 2.99 -14.06 -8.90
C PRO A 382 4.09 -13.68 -7.89
N MET A 383 3.69 -13.23 -6.71
CA MET A 383 4.60 -12.91 -5.60
C MET A 383 5.00 -14.19 -4.83
N SER A 384 4.01 -15.04 -4.54
CA SER A 384 4.20 -16.25 -3.73
C SER A 384 3.06 -17.26 -3.91
N THR A 385 3.22 -18.43 -3.32
CA THR A 385 2.16 -19.45 -3.20
C THR A 385 1.95 -19.79 -1.71
N PRO A 386 1.15 -18.98 -0.97
CA PRO A 386 0.92 -19.17 0.45
C PRO A 386 0.37 -20.52 0.84
N MET A 387 -0.43 -21.16 -0.03
CA MET A 387 -1.07 -22.43 0.28
C MET A 387 -1.39 -23.22 -0.99
N THR A 388 -1.65 -24.51 -0.82
CA THR A 388 -2.12 -25.38 -1.90
C THR A 388 -3.53 -24.95 -2.34
N ARG A 389 -3.89 -25.24 -3.60
CA ARG A 389 -5.23 -25.00 -4.13
C ARG A 389 -6.31 -25.68 -3.29
N LYS A 390 -6.05 -26.90 -2.80
CA LYS A 390 -6.98 -27.65 -1.94
C LYS A 390 -7.28 -26.86 -0.65
N SER A 391 -6.24 -26.44 0.07
CA SER A 391 -6.40 -25.68 1.31
C SER A 391 -7.02 -24.30 1.07
N ALA A 392 -6.71 -23.66 -0.06
CA ALA A 392 -7.34 -22.40 -0.43
C ALA A 392 -8.86 -22.56 -0.62
N LYS A 393 -9.31 -23.59 -1.34
CA LYS A 393 -10.73 -23.90 -1.51
C LYS A 393 -11.43 -24.16 -0.17
N GLN A 394 -10.81 -24.95 0.69
CA GLN A 394 -11.33 -25.20 2.04
C GLN A 394 -11.47 -23.89 2.84
N LEU A 395 -10.46 -23.01 2.81
CA LEU A 395 -10.53 -21.74 3.52
C LEU A 395 -11.54 -20.76 2.89
N GLN A 396 -11.70 -20.78 1.56
CA GLN A 396 -12.75 -20.02 0.86
C GLN A 396 -14.14 -20.43 1.37
N GLU A 397 -14.43 -21.75 1.47
CA GLU A 397 -15.70 -22.28 1.98
C GLU A 397 -15.95 -21.87 3.44
N MET A 398 -14.92 -21.95 4.29
CA MET A 398 -15.00 -21.48 5.67
C MET A 398 -15.29 -19.97 5.75
N MET A 399 -14.64 -19.14 4.89
CA MET A 399 -14.90 -17.69 4.83
C MET A 399 -16.32 -17.38 4.31
N VAL A 400 -16.87 -18.19 3.40
CA VAL A 400 -18.28 -18.08 2.96
C VAL A 400 -19.21 -18.37 4.13
N SER A 401 -18.90 -19.36 4.98
CA SER A 401 -19.70 -19.64 6.18
C SER A 401 -19.71 -18.46 7.15
N VAL A 402 -18.57 -17.74 7.34
CA VAL A 402 -18.53 -16.51 8.15
C VAL A 402 -19.52 -15.47 7.65
N VAL A 403 -19.66 -15.31 6.32
CA VAL A 403 -20.60 -14.35 5.72
C VAL A 403 -22.04 -14.87 5.77
N ASN A 404 -22.27 -16.15 5.53
CA ASN A 404 -23.63 -16.71 5.49
C ASN A 404 -24.23 -16.98 6.88
N ASN A 405 -23.44 -17.45 7.82
CA ASN A 405 -23.94 -17.92 9.10
C ASN A 405 -23.36 -17.16 10.29
N GLY A 406 -22.16 -16.57 10.10
CA GLY A 406 -21.36 -15.99 11.18
C GLY A 406 -21.43 -14.48 11.33
N THR A 407 -20.29 -13.91 11.71
CA THR A 407 -20.12 -12.49 12.07
C THR A 407 -20.13 -11.54 10.87
N GLY A 408 -19.96 -12.05 9.64
CA GLY A 408 -19.80 -11.26 8.41
C GLY A 408 -21.08 -10.98 7.62
N ARG A 409 -22.27 -11.25 8.17
CA ARG A 409 -23.55 -11.24 7.45
C ARG A 409 -23.87 -9.97 6.65
N ASN A 410 -23.40 -8.81 7.09
CA ASN A 410 -23.63 -7.54 6.42
C ASN A 410 -22.83 -7.36 5.10
N ALA A 411 -21.92 -8.31 4.81
CA ALA A 411 -21.21 -8.35 3.53
C ALA A 411 -21.93 -9.17 2.45
N ARG A 412 -23.09 -9.77 2.73
CA ARG A 412 -23.85 -10.57 1.76
C ARG A 412 -24.30 -9.72 0.58
N ILE A 413 -24.17 -10.29 -0.61
CA ILE A 413 -24.62 -9.69 -1.88
C ILE A 413 -25.47 -10.74 -2.61
N SER A 414 -26.67 -10.36 -3.04
CA SER A 414 -27.55 -11.27 -3.75
C SER A 414 -26.94 -11.73 -5.08
N GLY A 415 -26.88 -13.05 -5.28
CA GLY A 415 -26.34 -13.66 -6.51
C GLY A 415 -24.82 -13.63 -6.63
N VAL A 416 -24.08 -13.30 -5.55
CA VAL A 416 -22.62 -13.28 -5.50
C VAL A 416 -22.13 -14.13 -4.32
N THR A 417 -21.12 -14.96 -4.55
CA THR A 417 -20.45 -15.66 -3.47
C THR A 417 -19.45 -14.70 -2.81
N VAL A 418 -19.67 -14.42 -1.53
CA VAL A 418 -18.79 -13.56 -0.71
C VAL A 418 -18.22 -14.37 0.44
N GLY A 419 -16.91 -14.41 0.55
CA GLY A 419 -16.21 -14.94 1.71
C GLY A 419 -15.58 -13.79 2.52
N GLY A 420 -15.55 -13.91 3.84
CA GLY A 420 -14.98 -12.85 4.65
C GLY A 420 -14.59 -13.26 6.06
N LYS A 421 -13.93 -12.33 6.76
CA LYS A 421 -13.62 -12.43 8.18
C LYS A 421 -13.69 -11.05 8.82
N THR A 422 -14.42 -10.97 9.91
CA THR A 422 -14.49 -9.77 10.74
C THR A 422 -13.37 -9.77 11.77
N GLY A 423 -12.93 -8.58 12.16
CA GLY A 423 -11.98 -8.37 13.25
C GLY A 423 -12.41 -7.22 14.14
N THR A 424 -12.18 -7.40 15.41
CA THR A 424 -12.19 -6.35 16.43
C THR A 424 -10.84 -6.44 17.13
N ALA A 425 -9.96 -5.46 16.92
CA ALA A 425 -8.67 -5.45 17.58
C ALA A 425 -8.74 -4.55 18.80
N GLN A 426 -8.43 -5.12 19.95
CA GLN A 426 -8.41 -4.36 21.21
C GLN A 426 -7.26 -3.35 21.17
N THR A 427 -7.54 -2.18 21.72
CA THR A 427 -6.59 -1.08 21.92
C THR A 427 -6.45 -0.78 23.40
N SER A 428 -5.77 0.32 23.77
CA SER A 428 -5.77 0.79 25.16
C SER A 428 -7.20 1.11 25.65
N PRO A 429 -7.46 1.05 26.97
CA PRO A 429 -8.80 1.30 27.54
C PRO A 429 -9.44 2.63 27.11
N ASP A 430 -8.62 3.63 26.86
CA ASP A 430 -9.03 5.02 26.51
C ASP A 430 -9.31 5.18 25.00
N LYS A 431 -8.97 4.19 24.16
CA LYS A 431 -9.19 4.25 22.71
C LYS A 431 -10.26 3.25 22.29
N PRO A 432 -11.08 3.58 21.28
CA PRO A 432 -12.01 2.63 20.70
C PRO A 432 -11.27 1.44 20.08
N PRO A 433 -11.86 0.24 20.06
CA PRO A 433 -11.28 -0.89 19.36
C PRO A 433 -11.27 -0.60 17.86
N TYR A 434 -10.30 -1.18 17.16
CA TYR A 434 -10.27 -1.13 15.69
C TYR A 434 -11.26 -2.13 15.10
N ALA A 435 -12.01 -1.70 14.09
CA ALA A 435 -12.91 -2.57 13.36
C ALA A 435 -12.31 -2.95 12.00
N TRP A 436 -12.27 -4.25 11.70
CA TRP A 436 -11.74 -4.80 10.46
C TRP A 436 -12.78 -5.67 9.75
N PHE A 437 -12.80 -5.59 8.43
CA PHE A 437 -13.39 -6.61 7.58
C PHE A 437 -12.43 -6.93 6.45
N VAL A 438 -12.16 -8.21 6.23
CA VAL A 438 -11.30 -8.71 5.16
C VAL A 438 -12.06 -9.81 4.43
N GLY A 439 -12.19 -9.70 3.10
CA GLY A 439 -12.99 -10.64 2.35
C GLY A 439 -12.71 -10.61 0.86
N TRP A 440 -13.47 -11.43 0.13
CA TRP A 440 -13.38 -11.55 -1.32
C TRP A 440 -14.77 -11.88 -1.90
N SER A 441 -14.91 -11.65 -3.23
CA SER A 441 -16.08 -12.08 -3.99
C SER A 441 -15.66 -12.81 -5.26
N ASP A 442 -16.55 -13.69 -5.78
CA ASP A 442 -16.32 -14.43 -7.03
C ASP A 442 -16.69 -13.64 -8.28
N LYS A 443 -17.62 -12.70 -8.16
CA LYS A 443 -18.17 -11.87 -9.24
C LYS A 443 -18.54 -10.46 -8.75
N PRO A 444 -17.71 -9.46 -9.00
CA PRO A 444 -16.39 -9.50 -9.64
C PRO A 444 -15.32 -10.22 -8.79
N LYS A 445 -14.22 -10.61 -9.43
CA LYS A 445 -13.06 -11.21 -8.76
C LYS A 445 -12.31 -10.13 -7.99
N VAL A 446 -12.71 -9.87 -6.75
CA VAL A 446 -12.10 -8.84 -5.93
C VAL A 446 -11.86 -9.31 -4.50
N ALA A 447 -10.71 -8.96 -3.95
CA ALA A 447 -10.41 -9.03 -2.53
C ALA A 447 -10.47 -7.63 -1.93
N VAL A 448 -11.02 -7.50 -0.73
CA VAL A 448 -11.23 -6.21 -0.07
C VAL A 448 -10.82 -6.27 1.39
N ALA A 449 -10.16 -5.21 1.86
CA ALA A 449 -9.93 -4.97 3.28
C ALA A 449 -10.46 -3.59 3.67
N VAL A 450 -11.24 -3.55 4.73
CA VAL A 450 -11.75 -2.33 5.36
C VAL A 450 -11.23 -2.26 6.78
N PHE A 451 -10.64 -1.13 7.11
CA PHE A 451 -10.13 -0.80 8.43
C PHE A 451 -10.80 0.49 8.92
N VAL A 452 -11.35 0.47 10.12
CA VAL A 452 -11.88 1.63 10.81
C VAL A 452 -11.14 1.78 12.13
N GLU A 453 -10.34 2.85 12.22
CA GLU A 453 -9.55 3.21 13.41
C GLU A 453 -10.45 3.83 14.49
N SER A 454 -11.35 4.72 14.07
CA SER A 454 -12.35 5.34 14.93
C SER A 454 -13.54 5.84 14.12
N SER A 455 -14.66 6.02 14.79
CA SER A 455 -15.89 6.54 14.23
C SER A 455 -16.69 7.27 15.32
N ASN A 456 -17.71 8.03 14.92
CA ASN A 456 -18.65 8.68 15.85
C ASN A 456 -19.70 7.68 16.41
N THR A 457 -19.40 6.39 16.37
CA THR A 457 -20.27 5.30 16.83
C THR A 457 -19.92 4.94 18.28
N GLU A 458 -20.92 4.59 19.08
CA GLU A 458 -20.70 4.12 20.44
C GLU A 458 -19.76 2.92 20.47
N ARG A 459 -18.89 2.83 21.51
CA ARG A 459 -17.87 1.79 21.64
C ARG A 459 -18.42 0.38 21.50
N SER A 460 -19.60 0.10 22.04
CA SER A 460 -20.31 -1.19 22.00
C SER A 460 -20.73 -1.61 20.57
N GLU A 461 -20.86 -0.65 19.67
CA GLU A 461 -21.29 -0.86 18.30
C GLU A 461 -20.10 -0.98 17.32
N ILE A 462 -18.86 -0.75 17.80
CA ILE A 462 -17.67 -0.82 16.96
C ILE A 462 -17.27 -2.28 16.78
N ALA A 463 -17.65 -2.82 15.61
CA ALA A 463 -17.30 -4.17 15.20
C ALA A 463 -17.11 -4.24 13.68
N GLY A 464 -16.19 -5.09 13.23
CA GLY A 464 -15.90 -5.25 11.80
C GLY A 464 -17.12 -5.66 10.97
N GLY A 465 -18.01 -6.49 11.53
CA GLY A 465 -19.24 -6.90 10.88
C GLY A 465 -20.27 -5.77 10.73
N ARG A 466 -20.25 -4.75 11.60
CA ARG A 466 -21.18 -3.61 11.56
C ARG A 466 -20.64 -2.43 10.74
N LEU A 467 -19.35 -2.12 10.90
CA LEU A 467 -18.74 -0.96 10.25
C LEU A 467 -18.02 -1.32 8.94
N GLY A 468 -17.26 -2.42 8.93
CA GLY A 468 -16.43 -2.79 7.80
C GLY A 468 -17.15 -3.58 6.71
N ALA A 469 -18.00 -4.55 7.09
CA ALA A 469 -18.66 -5.43 6.13
C ALA A 469 -19.61 -4.69 5.17
N PRO A 470 -20.42 -3.69 5.58
CA PRO A 470 -21.24 -2.90 4.65
C PRO A 470 -20.39 -2.13 3.63
N ILE A 471 -19.28 -1.51 4.07
CA ILE A 471 -18.38 -0.78 3.17
C ILE A 471 -17.78 -1.74 2.13
N ALA A 472 -17.34 -2.92 2.56
CA ALA A 472 -16.81 -3.94 1.66
C ALA A 472 -17.85 -4.38 0.63
N ARG A 473 -19.10 -4.61 1.05
CA ARG A 473 -20.22 -4.90 0.15
C ARG A 473 -20.41 -3.82 -0.90
N ASP A 474 -20.51 -2.55 -0.47
CA ASP A 474 -20.76 -1.42 -1.35
C ASP A 474 -19.64 -1.24 -2.39
N VAL A 475 -18.36 -1.49 -2.01
CA VAL A 475 -17.22 -1.48 -2.93
C VAL A 475 -17.29 -2.64 -3.94
N ILE A 476 -17.67 -3.84 -3.50
CA ILE A 476 -17.85 -5.00 -4.40
C ILE A 476 -19.01 -4.73 -5.39
N GLU A 477 -20.13 -4.18 -4.92
CA GLU A 477 -21.28 -3.84 -5.75
C GLU A 477 -20.94 -2.76 -6.77
N ALA A 478 -20.09 -1.79 -6.42
CA ALA A 478 -19.65 -0.72 -7.35
C ALA A 478 -18.73 -1.25 -8.49
N LEU A 479 -18.23 -2.47 -8.39
CA LEU A 479 -17.40 -3.14 -9.41
C LEU A 479 -18.22 -4.07 -10.32
N ARG A 480 -19.50 -4.26 -10.06
CA ARG A 480 -20.41 -5.09 -10.89
C ARG A 480 -20.87 -4.34 -12.12
#